data_089df810c56c9f4aad0510b855c33ee0
#
_entry.id   089df810c56c9f4aad0510b855c33ee0
#
_cell.length_a   1.000
_cell.length_b   1.000
_cell.length_c   1.000
_cell.angle_alpha   90.00
_cell.angle_beta   90.00
_cell.angle_gamma   90.00
#
_symmetry.space_group_name_H-M   'P 1'
#
loop_
_entity.id
_entity.type
_entity.pdbx_description
1 polymer ?
#
loop_
_entity_poly.entity_id
_entity_poly.type
_entity_poly.pdbx_seq_one_letter_code
_entity_poly.pdbx_strand_id
1 'polypeptide(L)'
;FLFFTLSLFFGFANAQNKCNCTETLQKIISKIETEYPGFDVKTKDNLLYNNVKENALKASAESKTDDNCLEILKNYTGFFKDKHIWVLPNGNSAPQIANHISSKNISKALNINLEKFKKEVQNQKNSFEGIWKDDSYEIGIKRLNEKESVGFIIKADPKFWKPNEVKFRLFVDGTYEYYMQDHSSQKGTYKMIDNSLLYFDDIKSTFTKSFPQSNLNENEIEDKINEINGFYIKKLTPKTTIIKMQYFSYMFVNTIEKMIEKNKNLLENSEFLIIDVRDNGGGTDNAYQKILPYLVTNSIRNVGVEYLASPTLISTTENYMQGLKKDSIKNKSEIVDLEKRIEILKANRGKYVNYNQNKINISS
;
A
#
# COMPACT_ATOMS: atom_id res chain seq x y z
N PHE A 1 -67.90 -7.41 22.59
CA PHE A 1 -66.64 -8.19 22.52
C PHE A 1 -65.57 -7.32 21.90
N LEU A 2 -64.70 -6.79 22.77
CA LEU A 2 -63.59 -5.95 22.38
C LEU A 2 -62.31 -6.84 22.29
N PHE A 3 -61.74 -7.00 21.09
CA PHE A 3 -60.49 -7.69 20.91
C PHE A 3 -59.34 -6.69 21.02
N PHE A 4 -58.55 -6.81 22.09
CA PHE A 4 -57.30 -6.09 22.29
C PHE A 4 -56.17 -6.92 21.67
N THR A 5 -55.63 -6.50 20.54
CA THR A 5 -54.41 -7.11 19.95
C THR A 5 -53.17 -6.46 20.55
N LEU A 6 -52.49 -7.23 21.38
CA LEU A 6 -51.19 -6.86 21.96
C LEU A 6 -50.09 -7.08 20.94
N SER A 7 -49.62 -6.01 20.30
CA SER A 7 -48.46 -6.04 19.38
C SER A 7 -47.16 -6.09 20.18
N LEU A 8 -46.53 -7.27 20.24
CA LEU A 8 -45.18 -7.44 20.76
C LEU A 8 -44.17 -6.91 19.74
N PHE A 9 -43.60 -5.74 20.00
CA PHE A 9 -42.43 -5.25 19.31
C PHE A 9 -41.21 -6.04 19.79
N PHE A 10 -40.73 -7.00 19.01
CA PHE A 10 -39.38 -7.55 19.16
C PHE A 10 -38.39 -6.54 18.63
N GLY A 11 -37.82 -5.75 19.53
CA GLY A 11 -36.61 -4.98 19.23
C GLY A 11 -35.42 -5.93 19.01
N PHE A 12 -34.97 -6.07 17.77
CA PHE A 12 -33.68 -6.70 17.50
C PHE A 12 -32.61 -5.75 18.03
N ALA A 13 -32.14 -6.00 19.26
CA ALA A 13 -30.90 -5.43 19.73
C ALA A 13 -29.76 -6.04 18.89
N ASN A 14 -29.23 -5.28 17.94
CA ASN A 14 -27.95 -5.58 17.34
C ASN A 14 -26.90 -5.49 18.47
N ALA A 15 -26.56 -6.63 19.06
CA ALA A 15 -25.40 -6.74 19.91
C ALA A 15 -24.16 -6.52 19.03
N GLN A 16 -23.71 -5.28 18.91
CA GLN A 16 -22.34 -5.01 18.49
C GLN A 16 -21.45 -5.77 19.47
N ASN A 17 -20.70 -6.75 18.97
CA ASN A 17 -19.70 -7.45 19.76
C ASN A 17 -18.65 -6.42 20.23
N LYS A 18 -18.85 -5.91 21.43
CA LYS A 18 -17.95 -4.97 22.06
C LYS A 18 -16.61 -5.68 22.24
N CYS A 19 -15.55 -5.12 21.72
CA CYS A 19 -14.20 -5.66 21.85
C CYS A 19 -13.87 -5.85 23.34
N ASN A 20 -13.53 -7.09 23.75
CA ASN A 20 -12.98 -7.34 25.07
C ASN A 20 -11.51 -6.98 25.07
N CYS A 21 -11.17 -5.77 25.52
CA CYS A 21 -9.82 -5.24 25.48
C CYS A 21 -8.81 -6.13 26.24
N THR A 22 -9.20 -6.62 27.42
CA THR A 22 -8.33 -7.47 28.23
C THR A 22 -8.02 -8.79 27.54
N GLU A 23 -9.03 -9.44 26.96
CA GLU A 23 -8.83 -10.69 26.21
C GLU A 23 -7.96 -10.48 24.99
N THR A 24 -8.17 -9.38 24.26
CA THR A 24 -7.37 -9.01 23.08
C THR A 24 -5.91 -8.78 23.47
N LEU A 25 -5.68 -8.02 24.54
CA LEU A 25 -4.33 -7.76 25.03
C LEU A 25 -3.65 -9.07 25.51
N GLN A 26 -4.34 -9.95 26.22
CA GLN A 26 -3.81 -11.24 26.65
C GLN A 26 -3.38 -12.11 25.45
N LYS A 27 -4.15 -12.14 24.38
CA LYS A 27 -3.78 -12.85 23.14
C LYS A 27 -2.51 -12.24 22.51
N ILE A 28 -2.38 -10.91 22.49
CA ILE A 28 -1.18 -10.23 21.99
C ILE A 28 0.03 -10.54 22.88
N ILE A 29 -0.12 -10.46 24.18
CA ILE A 29 0.94 -10.78 25.14
C ILE A 29 1.43 -12.23 24.90
N SER A 30 0.52 -13.20 24.93
CA SER A 30 0.86 -14.60 24.70
C SER A 30 1.58 -14.81 23.37
N LYS A 31 1.10 -14.19 22.30
CA LYS A 31 1.72 -14.29 20.97
C LYS A 31 3.12 -13.70 20.95
N ILE A 32 3.33 -12.53 21.55
CA ILE A 32 4.65 -11.89 21.59
C ILE A 32 5.61 -12.72 22.45
N GLU A 33 5.21 -13.15 23.63
CA GLU A 33 6.05 -13.95 24.54
C GLU A 33 6.49 -15.30 23.92
N THR A 34 5.68 -15.88 23.06
CA THR A 34 5.95 -17.20 22.48
C THR A 34 6.47 -17.20 21.04
N GLU A 35 6.23 -16.12 20.29
CA GLU A 35 6.49 -16.13 18.85
C GLU A 35 7.36 -14.97 18.34
N TYR A 36 7.65 -13.98 19.19
CA TYR A 36 8.49 -12.87 18.78
C TYR A 36 9.98 -13.20 18.99
N PRO A 37 10.79 -13.31 17.90
CA PRO A 37 12.20 -13.68 18.03
C PRO A 37 13.04 -12.69 18.84
N GLY A 38 12.63 -11.43 18.92
CA GLY A 38 13.31 -10.41 19.70
C GLY A 38 12.97 -10.40 21.18
N PHE A 39 12.08 -11.27 21.66
CA PHE A 39 11.51 -11.19 23.01
C PHE A 39 12.58 -11.17 24.10
N ASP A 40 13.45 -12.18 24.17
CA ASP A 40 14.49 -12.28 25.20
C ASP A 40 15.47 -11.09 25.19
N VAL A 41 15.76 -10.57 24.01
CA VAL A 41 16.65 -9.39 23.85
C VAL A 41 15.98 -8.12 24.35
N LYS A 42 14.69 -7.95 24.06
CA LYS A 42 13.93 -6.75 24.40
C LYS A 42 13.47 -6.72 25.85
N THR A 43 13.36 -7.89 26.49
CA THR A 43 12.89 -8.05 27.88
C THR A 43 14.00 -8.41 28.85
N LYS A 44 15.27 -8.13 28.53
CA LYS A 44 16.42 -8.35 29.44
C LYS A 44 16.20 -7.74 30.82
N ASP A 45 15.56 -6.56 30.88
CA ASP A 45 15.07 -5.97 32.13
C ASP A 45 13.65 -6.51 32.40
N ASN A 46 13.61 -7.67 33.06
CA ASN A 46 12.36 -8.35 33.41
C ASN A 46 11.45 -7.50 34.31
N LEU A 47 12.03 -6.68 35.19
CA LEU A 47 11.24 -5.83 36.09
C LEU A 47 10.51 -4.74 35.27
N LEU A 48 11.21 -4.10 34.34
CA LEU A 48 10.62 -3.10 33.46
C LEU A 48 9.53 -3.71 32.58
N TYR A 49 9.80 -4.89 31.98
CA TYR A 49 8.80 -5.56 31.14
C TYR A 49 7.55 -5.94 31.92
N ASN A 50 7.71 -6.54 33.11
CA ASN A 50 6.58 -6.93 33.96
C ASN A 50 5.73 -5.70 34.36
N ASN A 51 6.36 -4.59 34.72
CA ASN A 51 5.64 -3.36 35.03
C ASN A 51 4.83 -2.85 33.82
N VAL A 52 5.39 -2.89 32.62
CA VAL A 52 4.66 -2.50 31.38
C VAL A 52 3.47 -3.43 31.13
N LYS A 53 3.67 -4.73 31.27
CA LYS A 53 2.63 -5.75 31.09
C LYS A 53 1.48 -5.57 32.10
N GLU A 54 1.80 -5.42 33.38
CA GLU A 54 0.80 -5.24 34.46
C GLU A 54 0.02 -3.95 34.30
N ASN A 55 0.69 -2.83 33.97
CA ASN A 55 0.03 -1.56 33.73
C ASN A 55 -0.91 -1.63 32.51
N ALA A 56 -0.49 -2.31 31.44
CA ALA A 56 -1.33 -2.50 30.25
C ALA A 56 -2.56 -3.36 30.57
N LEU A 57 -2.40 -4.46 31.33
CA LEU A 57 -3.51 -5.32 31.76
C LEU A 57 -4.49 -4.56 32.65
N LYS A 58 -4.01 -3.74 33.60
CA LYS A 58 -4.87 -2.89 34.44
C LYS A 58 -5.64 -1.89 33.58
N ALA A 59 -4.98 -1.17 32.69
CA ALA A 59 -5.62 -0.21 31.80
C ALA A 59 -6.65 -0.89 30.88
N SER A 60 -6.38 -2.10 30.39
CA SER A 60 -7.28 -2.85 29.53
C SER A 60 -8.59 -3.25 30.24
N ALA A 61 -8.52 -3.56 31.53
CA ALA A 61 -9.70 -3.87 32.34
C ALA A 61 -10.62 -2.64 32.56
N GLU A 62 -10.04 -1.43 32.54
CA GLU A 62 -10.76 -0.16 32.68
C GLU A 62 -11.24 0.42 31.34
N SER A 63 -10.83 -0.17 30.20
CA SER A 63 -11.15 0.31 28.87
C SER A 63 -12.64 0.19 28.55
N LYS A 64 -13.23 1.30 28.08
CA LYS A 64 -14.68 1.38 27.75
C LYS A 64 -14.96 1.54 26.27
N THR A 65 -13.95 1.91 25.47
CA THR A 65 -14.07 2.19 24.03
C THR A 65 -13.01 1.45 23.23
N ASP A 66 -13.30 1.17 21.97
CA ASP A 66 -12.36 0.53 21.05
C ASP A 66 -11.14 1.41 20.79
N ASP A 67 -11.30 2.74 20.71
CA ASP A 67 -10.18 3.67 20.52
C ASP A 67 -9.22 3.65 21.70
N ASN A 68 -9.76 3.67 22.93
CA ASN A 68 -8.94 3.56 24.14
C ASN A 68 -8.23 2.19 24.21
N CYS A 69 -8.92 1.12 23.83
CA CYS A 69 -8.31 -0.20 23.74
C CYS A 69 -7.16 -0.21 22.71
N LEU A 70 -7.38 0.34 21.53
CA LEU A 70 -6.35 0.42 20.48
C LEU A 70 -5.10 1.18 20.96
N GLU A 71 -5.28 2.26 21.72
CA GLU A 71 -4.19 3.02 22.32
C GLU A 71 -3.40 2.17 23.32
N ILE A 72 -4.08 1.45 24.22
CA ILE A 72 -3.44 0.54 25.19
C ILE A 72 -2.62 -0.53 24.46
N LEU A 73 -3.18 -1.17 23.41
CA LEU A 73 -2.48 -2.18 22.62
C LEU A 73 -1.25 -1.60 21.92
N LYS A 74 -1.35 -0.39 21.37
CA LYS A 74 -0.22 0.31 20.72
C LYS A 74 0.87 0.67 21.73
N ASN A 75 0.50 1.14 22.92
CA ASN A 75 1.46 1.48 23.98
C ASN A 75 2.21 0.22 24.46
N TYR A 76 1.51 -0.90 24.65
CA TYR A 76 2.15 -2.17 25.01
C TYR A 76 3.12 -2.65 23.92
N THR A 77 2.68 -2.68 22.67
CA THR A 77 3.55 -3.12 21.56
C THR A 77 4.69 -2.17 21.28
N GLY A 78 4.50 -0.87 21.54
CA GLY A 78 5.51 0.18 21.43
C GLY A 78 6.71 0.01 22.38
N PHE A 79 6.56 -0.73 23.49
CA PHE A 79 7.66 -1.10 24.39
C PHE A 79 8.81 -1.78 23.66
N PHE A 80 8.50 -2.64 22.69
CA PHE A 80 9.50 -3.44 21.98
C PHE A 80 10.35 -2.62 21.01
N LYS A 81 9.92 -1.40 20.64
CA LYS A 81 10.62 -0.49 19.69
C LYS A 81 11.03 -1.24 18.42
N ASP A 82 10.13 -2.05 17.90
CA ASP A 82 10.33 -2.84 16.68
C ASP A 82 9.27 -2.45 15.65
N LYS A 83 9.73 -1.97 14.48
CA LYS A 83 8.84 -1.54 13.39
C LYS A 83 8.06 -2.68 12.74
N HIS A 84 8.39 -3.95 13.06
CA HIS A 84 7.67 -5.14 12.58
C HIS A 84 6.51 -5.54 13.50
N ILE A 85 6.37 -4.88 14.66
CA ILE A 85 5.25 -5.09 15.59
C ILE A 85 4.36 -3.85 15.57
N TRP A 86 3.16 -3.98 15.02
CA TRP A 86 2.16 -2.91 15.03
C TRP A 86 0.76 -3.47 15.25
N VAL A 87 -0.13 -2.62 15.73
CA VAL A 87 -1.55 -2.92 15.93
C VAL A 87 -2.38 -2.00 15.05
N LEU A 88 -3.26 -2.59 14.26
CA LEU A 88 -4.21 -1.86 13.43
C LEU A 88 -5.64 -2.17 13.89
N PRO A 89 -6.59 -1.25 13.71
CA PRO A 89 -8.00 -1.56 13.91
C PRO A 89 -8.42 -2.66 12.94
N ASN A 90 -9.34 -3.53 13.36
CA ASN A 90 -9.82 -4.62 12.51
C ASN A 90 -10.51 -4.03 11.27
N GLY A 91 -10.20 -4.55 10.08
CA GLY A 91 -10.53 -3.97 8.77
C GLY A 91 -12.02 -3.74 8.45
N ASN A 92 -12.93 -3.99 9.39
CA ASN A 92 -14.33 -3.53 9.32
C ASN A 92 -14.53 -2.11 9.89
N SER A 93 -13.51 -1.55 10.53
CA SER A 93 -13.41 -0.14 10.83
C SER A 93 -12.45 0.47 9.78
N ALA A 94 -12.92 0.64 8.55
CA ALA A 94 -12.39 1.74 7.74
C ALA A 94 -12.35 2.94 8.71
N PRO A 95 -11.25 3.74 8.77
CA PRO A 95 -11.30 4.95 9.55
C PRO A 95 -12.62 5.62 9.16
N GLN A 96 -13.51 5.76 10.12
CA GLN A 96 -14.63 6.67 9.96
C GLN A 96 -13.92 8.01 9.81
N ILE A 97 -13.62 8.35 8.56
CA ILE A 97 -13.34 9.72 8.19
C ILE A 97 -14.51 10.45 8.79
N ALA A 98 -14.20 11.25 9.79
CA ALA A 98 -15.15 11.96 10.63
C ALA A 98 -16.34 12.36 9.78
N ASN A 99 -17.54 12.04 10.27
CA ASN A 99 -18.80 12.41 9.65
C ASN A 99 -18.75 13.87 9.23
N HIS A 100 -18.15 14.15 8.10
CA HIS A 100 -18.36 15.39 7.41
C HIS A 100 -19.76 15.30 6.85
N ILE A 101 -20.61 16.02 7.55
CA ILE A 101 -21.94 16.46 7.19
C ILE A 101 -22.17 16.21 5.69
N SER A 102 -23.04 15.24 5.41
CA SER A 102 -23.65 15.05 4.12
C SER A 102 -24.32 16.35 3.69
N SER A 103 -23.55 17.29 3.17
CA SER A 103 -24.11 18.27 2.27
C SER A 103 -24.34 17.52 0.98
N LYS A 104 -25.59 17.43 0.57
CA LYS A 104 -26.05 17.03 -0.76
C LYS A 104 -25.51 18.01 -1.83
N ASN A 105 -24.23 18.09 -1.98
CA ASN A 105 -23.59 18.61 -3.19
C ASN A 105 -23.47 17.45 -4.15
N ILE A 106 -24.64 17.02 -4.67
CA ILE A 106 -24.72 16.18 -5.85
C ILE A 106 -23.89 16.88 -6.91
N SER A 107 -22.89 16.22 -7.44
CA SER A 107 -22.10 16.67 -8.57
C SER A 107 -23.06 17.04 -9.70
N LYS A 108 -23.26 18.34 -9.90
CA LYS A 108 -24.27 18.86 -10.83
C LYS A 108 -23.87 18.41 -12.22
N ALA A 109 -24.67 17.58 -12.86
CA ALA A 109 -24.39 17.13 -14.21
C ALA A 109 -24.29 18.35 -15.14
N LEU A 110 -23.25 18.40 -15.96
CA LEU A 110 -23.02 19.44 -16.94
C LEU A 110 -23.83 19.13 -18.20
N ASN A 111 -24.30 20.17 -18.89
CA ASN A 111 -24.91 19.95 -20.18
C ASN A 111 -23.84 20.00 -21.29
N ILE A 112 -23.12 18.89 -21.48
CA ILE A 112 -22.05 18.76 -22.47
C ILE A 112 -22.47 17.81 -23.58
N ASN A 113 -22.43 18.31 -24.82
CA ASN A 113 -22.50 17.46 -26.00
C ASN A 113 -21.09 16.94 -26.31
N LEU A 114 -20.86 15.64 -26.15
CA LEU A 114 -19.56 15.01 -26.30
C LEU A 114 -18.96 15.18 -27.70
N GLU A 115 -19.78 15.07 -28.76
CA GLU A 115 -19.30 15.20 -30.13
C GLU A 115 -18.87 16.64 -30.46
N LYS A 116 -19.59 17.62 -29.91
CA LYS A 116 -19.17 19.01 -30.01
C LYS A 116 -17.89 19.26 -29.23
N PHE A 117 -17.79 18.75 -28.01
CA PHE A 117 -16.59 18.87 -27.19
C PHE A 117 -15.36 18.27 -27.88
N LYS A 118 -15.46 17.06 -28.46
CA LYS A 118 -14.38 16.44 -29.23
C LYS A 118 -13.90 17.33 -30.38
N LYS A 119 -14.82 17.93 -31.14
CA LYS A 119 -14.46 18.85 -32.21
C LYS A 119 -13.76 20.12 -31.71
N GLU A 120 -14.18 20.64 -30.55
CA GLU A 120 -13.57 21.83 -29.95
C GLU A 120 -12.11 21.57 -29.53
N VAL A 121 -11.81 20.38 -28.96
CA VAL A 121 -10.48 20.06 -28.45
C VAL A 121 -9.55 19.36 -29.47
N GLN A 122 -10.05 18.91 -30.61
CA GLN A 122 -9.33 18.13 -31.60
C GLN A 122 -7.96 18.70 -31.99
N ASN A 123 -7.87 20.00 -32.13
CA ASN A 123 -6.67 20.72 -32.58
C ASN A 123 -5.87 21.33 -31.41
N GLN A 124 -6.26 21.04 -30.15
CA GLN A 124 -5.66 21.64 -28.95
C GLN A 124 -4.66 20.70 -28.29
N LYS A 125 -3.67 20.20 -29.06
CA LYS A 125 -2.67 19.23 -28.52
C LYS A 125 -1.93 19.72 -27.27
N ASN A 126 -1.62 21.01 -27.21
CA ASN A 126 -0.87 21.61 -26.10
C ASN A 126 -1.76 22.12 -24.96
N SER A 127 -3.08 21.91 -25.04
CA SER A 127 -4.02 22.22 -23.96
C SER A 127 -4.21 21.00 -23.06
N PHE A 128 -4.50 21.22 -21.78
CA PHE A 128 -4.97 20.16 -20.89
C PHE A 128 -6.42 19.75 -21.16
N GLU A 129 -7.20 20.55 -21.90
CA GLU A 129 -8.55 20.17 -22.30
C GLU A 129 -8.50 18.97 -23.25
N GLY A 130 -9.43 18.05 -23.06
CA GLY A 130 -9.45 16.81 -23.82
C GLY A 130 -10.09 15.67 -23.07
N ILE A 131 -9.90 14.45 -23.59
CA ILE A 131 -10.36 13.21 -22.97
C ILE A 131 -9.18 12.54 -22.28
N TRP A 132 -9.43 12.12 -21.05
CA TRP A 132 -8.46 11.53 -20.15
C TRP A 132 -8.99 10.22 -19.60
N LYS A 133 -8.11 9.28 -19.30
CA LYS A 133 -8.50 7.97 -18.78
C LYS A 133 -7.56 7.48 -17.70
N ASP A 134 -8.10 6.69 -16.78
CA ASP A 134 -7.41 5.72 -15.95
C ASP A 134 -8.06 4.34 -16.15
N ASP A 135 -7.78 3.36 -15.27
CA ASP A 135 -8.33 2.01 -15.36
C ASP A 135 -9.86 1.96 -15.15
N SER A 136 -10.44 2.96 -14.49
CA SER A 136 -11.84 2.97 -14.02
C SER A 136 -12.70 4.02 -14.72
N TYR A 137 -12.09 5.09 -15.21
CA TYR A 137 -12.81 6.27 -15.71
C TYR A 137 -12.30 6.73 -17.07
N GLU A 138 -13.23 7.14 -17.92
CA GLU A 138 -12.96 8.00 -19.06
C GLU A 138 -13.66 9.33 -18.79
N ILE A 139 -12.91 10.43 -18.77
CA ILE A 139 -13.39 11.76 -18.41
C ILE A 139 -13.02 12.80 -19.47
N GLY A 140 -13.87 13.81 -19.62
CA GLY A 140 -13.52 15.02 -20.36
C GLY A 140 -13.05 16.10 -19.40
N ILE A 141 -11.92 16.76 -19.68
CA ILE A 141 -11.51 17.95 -18.94
C ILE A 141 -11.81 19.19 -19.77
N LYS A 142 -12.58 20.11 -19.18
CA LYS A 142 -12.98 21.37 -19.82
C LYS A 142 -12.77 22.55 -18.89
N ARG A 143 -12.22 23.63 -19.42
CA ARG A 143 -12.14 24.91 -18.72
C ARG A 143 -13.53 25.54 -18.61
N LEU A 144 -13.95 25.90 -17.41
CA LEU A 144 -15.21 26.62 -17.18
C LEU A 144 -15.01 28.12 -17.19
N ASN A 145 -13.91 28.60 -16.61
CA ASN A 145 -13.54 30.01 -16.54
C ASN A 145 -12.02 30.13 -16.28
N GLU A 146 -11.53 31.34 -16.06
CA GLU A 146 -10.11 31.62 -15.86
C GLU A 146 -9.53 30.95 -14.59
N LYS A 147 -10.37 30.66 -13.61
CA LYS A 147 -9.94 30.12 -12.30
C LYS A 147 -10.17 28.60 -12.13
N GLU A 148 -11.01 28.02 -12.99
CA GLU A 148 -11.52 26.67 -12.76
C GLU A 148 -11.67 25.87 -14.05
N SER A 149 -11.30 24.61 -13.95
CA SER A 149 -11.57 23.55 -14.94
C SER A 149 -12.27 22.38 -14.27
N VAL A 150 -13.05 21.60 -15.01
CA VAL A 150 -13.76 20.45 -14.51
C VAL A 150 -13.42 19.19 -15.28
N GLY A 151 -13.32 18.08 -14.56
CA GLY A 151 -13.36 16.75 -15.12
C GLY A 151 -14.78 16.19 -15.04
N PHE A 152 -15.39 15.86 -16.16
CA PHE A 152 -16.73 15.28 -16.22
C PHE A 152 -16.69 13.84 -16.75
N ILE A 153 -17.56 13.00 -16.25
CA ILE A 153 -17.65 11.59 -16.63
C ILE A 153 -18.10 11.45 -18.11
N ILE A 154 -17.33 10.73 -18.90
CA ILE A 154 -17.72 10.20 -20.21
C ILE A 154 -18.13 8.74 -20.03
N LYS A 155 -17.30 7.93 -19.36
CA LYS A 155 -17.55 6.51 -19.08
C LYS A 155 -17.03 6.15 -17.69
N ALA A 156 -17.85 5.42 -16.92
CA ALA A 156 -17.53 4.88 -15.61
C ALA A 156 -18.49 3.73 -15.28
N ASP A 157 -18.36 3.10 -14.11
CA ASP A 157 -19.36 2.12 -13.63
C ASP A 157 -20.71 2.82 -13.41
N PRO A 158 -21.76 2.42 -14.13
CA PRO A 158 -23.09 3.05 -14.10
C PRO A 158 -23.81 2.93 -12.75
N LYS A 159 -23.33 2.05 -11.85
CA LYS A 159 -23.85 1.97 -10.46
C LYS A 159 -23.56 3.22 -9.66
N PHE A 160 -22.47 3.93 -9.98
CA PHE A 160 -21.99 5.06 -9.19
C PHE A 160 -22.03 6.39 -9.95
N TRP A 161 -21.88 6.36 -11.28
CA TRP A 161 -21.67 7.56 -12.06
C TRP A 161 -22.54 7.60 -13.32
N LYS A 162 -23.06 8.78 -13.62
CA LYS A 162 -23.76 9.04 -14.88
C LYS A 162 -22.91 9.91 -15.79
N PRO A 163 -23.05 9.79 -17.12
CA PRO A 163 -22.40 10.71 -18.05
C PRO A 163 -22.67 12.17 -17.71
N ASN A 164 -21.66 13.00 -17.91
CA ASN A 164 -21.66 14.45 -17.61
C ASN A 164 -21.68 14.84 -16.13
N GLU A 165 -21.69 13.91 -15.18
CA GLU A 165 -21.46 14.25 -13.77
C GLU A 165 -20.02 14.71 -13.56
N VAL A 166 -19.84 15.70 -12.66
CA VAL A 166 -18.51 16.24 -12.35
C VAL A 166 -17.77 15.26 -11.45
N LYS A 167 -16.61 14.78 -11.91
CA LYS A 167 -15.73 13.89 -11.16
C LYS A 167 -14.75 14.66 -10.31
N PHE A 168 -14.26 15.78 -10.80
CA PHE A 168 -13.38 16.68 -10.05
C PHE A 168 -13.41 18.11 -10.60
N ARG A 169 -12.91 19.03 -9.79
CA ARG A 169 -12.64 20.43 -10.13
C ARG A 169 -11.16 20.69 -9.95
N LEU A 170 -10.55 21.39 -10.88
CA LEU A 170 -9.14 21.81 -10.85
C LEU A 170 -9.10 23.32 -10.77
N PHE A 171 -8.36 23.85 -9.81
CA PHE A 171 -8.19 25.28 -9.63
C PHE A 171 -6.81 25.73 -10.09
N VAL A 172 -6.69 26.97 -10.57
CA VAL A 172 -5.42 27.51 -11.11
C VAL A 172 -4.31 27.63 -10.07
N ASP A 173 -4.66 27.62 -8.78
CA ASP A 173 -3.69 27.60 -7.67
C ASP A 173 -3.06 26.21 -7.42
N GLY A 174 -3.39 25.23 -8.25
CA GLY A 174 -2.86 23.86 -8.12
C GLY A 174 -3.65 22.98 -7.14
N THR A 175 -4.76 23.48 -6.60
CA THR A 175 -5.64 22.68 -5.74
C THR A 175 -6.75 21.99 -6.54
N TYR A 176 -7.36 20.95 -5.94
CA TYR A 176 -8.49 20.26 -6.53
C TYR A 176 -9.59 19.96 -5.51
N GLU A 177 -10.79 19.68 -6.02
CA GLU A 177 -11.87 19.00 -5.31
C GLU A 177 -12.29 17.78 -6.15
N TYR A 178 -12.10 16.57 -5.60
CA TYR A 178 -12.35 15.29 -6.26
C TYR A 178 -13.49 14.56 -5.57
N TYR A 179 -14.45 14.07 -6.34
CA TYR A 179 -15.61 13.34 -5.82
C TYR A 179 -15.32 11.85 -5.86
N MET A 180 -15.39 11.21 -4.69
CA MET A 180 -15.18 9.78 -4.54
C MET A 180 -16.37 8.97 -5.10
N GLN A 181 -16.33 7.66 -5.01
CA GLN A 181 -17.37 6.78 -5.55
C GLN A 181 -18.74 6.97 -4.85
N ASP A 182 -18.73 7.35 -3.59
CA ASP A 182 -19.90 7.70 -2.77
C ASP A 182 -20.30 9.18 -2.89
N HIS A 183 -19.72 9.92 -3.83
CA HIS A 183 -19.85 11.35 -4.06
C HIS A 183 -19.39 12.26 -2.90
N SER A 184 -18.71 11.71 -1.89
CA SER A 184 -17.99 12.53 -0.92
C SER A 184 -16.83 13.26 -1.59
N SER A 185 -16.52 14.50 -1.16
CA SER A 185 -15.41 15.27 -1.74
C SER A 185 -14.10 15.09 -0.96
N GLN A 186 -13.01 14.98 -1.71
CA GLN A 186 -11.64 15.06 -1.21
C GLN A 186 -10.97 16.28 -1.83
N LYS A 187 -10.13 16.97 -1.05
CA LYS A 187 -9.39 18.14 -1.49
C LYS A 187 -7.89 17.88 -1.33
N GLY A 188 -7.10 18.48 -2.19
CA GLY A 188 -5.67 18.34 -2.16
C GLY A 188 -5.01 19.11 -3.28
N THR A 189 -3.81 18.67 -3.68
CA THR A 189 -3.03 19.30 -4.75
C THR A 189 -2.89 18.37 -5.96
N TYR A 190 -2.82 18.95 -7.15
CA TYR A 190 -2.59 18.20 -8.38
C TYR A 190 -1.37 18.69 -9.13
N LYS A 191 -0.83 17.84 -9.98
CA LYS A 191 0.22 18.15 -10.95
C LYS A 191 -0.23 17.79 -12.35
N MET A 192 -0.03 18.74 -13.27
CA MET A 192 -0.21 18.51 -14.70
C MET A 192 1.18 18.40 -15.34
N ILE A 193 1.48 17.27 -15.97
CA ILE A 193 2.79 17.00 -16.56
C ILE A 193 2.63 16.91 -18.07
N ASP A 194 3.31 17.82 -18.79
CA ASP A 194 3.38 17.88 -20.25
C ASP A 194 2.00 17.85 -20.94
N ASN A 195 0.94 18.33 -20.28
CA ASN A 195 -0.46 18.22 -20.70
C ASN A 195 -0.89 16.78 -21.09
N SER A 196 -0.22 15.79 -20.54
CA SER A 196 -0.37 14.37 -20.86
C SER A 196 -0.67 13.50 -19.67
N LEU A 197 -0.23 13.92 -18.48
CA LEU A 197 -0.50 13.26 -17.19
C LEU A 197 -1.08 14.24 -16.20
N LEU A 198 -2.17 13.86 -15.56
CA LEU A 198 -2.77 14.54 -14.41
C LEU A 198 -2.64 13.65 -13.18
N TYR A 199 -1.93 14.11 -12.17
CA TYR A 199 -1.68 13.41 -10.93
C TYR A 199 -2.29 14.15 -9.75
N PHE A 200 -3.04 13.43 -8.91
CA PHE A 200 -3.64 13.91 -7.67
C PHE A 200 -2.81 13.42 -6.49
N ASP A 201 -2.07 14.33 -5.83
CA ASP A 201 -1.06 13.98 -4.82
C ASP A 201 -1.64 13.24 -3.60
N ASP A 202 -2.81 13.63 -3.12
CA ASP A 202 -3.37 13.11 -1.86
C ASP A 202 -4.07 11.75 -2.04
N ILE A 203 -4.76 11.57 -3.17
CA ILE A 203 -5.49 10.32 -3.47
C ILE A 203 -4.69 9.34 -4.33
N LYS A 204 -3.46 9.72 -4.75
CA LYS A 204 -2.54 8.90 -5.56
C LYS A 204 -3.17 8.39 -6.87
N SER A 205 -4.06 9.19 -7.48
CA SER A 205 -4.72 8.85 -8.74
C SER A 205 -4.04 9.55 -9.91
N THR A 206 -3.91 8.84 -11.03
CA THR A 206 -3.26 9.35 -12.25
C THR A 206 -4.17 9.14 -13.45
N PHE A 207 -4.42 10.20 -14.20
CA PHE A 207 -5.09 10.15 -15.50
C PHE A 207 -4.11 10.45 -16.62
N THR A 208 -4.25 9.72 -17.73
CA THR A 208 -3.48 9.94 -18.96
C THR A 208 -4.38 10.51 -20.05
N LYS A 209 -3.86 11.47 -20.80
CA LYS A 209 -4.60 12.07 -21.91
C LYS A 209 -4.71 11.09 -23.07
N SER A 210 -5.94 10.81 -23.52
CA SER A 210 -6.24 9.92 -24.64
C SER A 210 -6.71 10.65 -25.90
N PHE A 211 -7.25 11.88 -25.77
CA PHE A 211 -7.66 12.69 -26.93
C PHE A 211 -7.64 14.20 -26.61
N PRO A 212 -7.13 15.05 -27.52
CA PRO A 212 -6.31 14.67 -28.66
C PRO A 212 -5.08 13.90 -28.20
N GLN A 213 -4.41 13.20 -29.13
CA GLN A 213 -3.28 12.35 -28.77
C GLN A 213 -2.25 13.08 -27.92
N SER A 214 -1.80 12.40 -26.86
CA SER A 214 -0.72 12.86 -25.98
C SER A 214 0.55 13.17 -26.76
N ASN A 215 1.33 14.15 -26.30
CA ASN A 215 2.67 14.41 -26.82
C ASN A 215 3.70 13.36 -26.36
N LEU A 216 3.39 12.61 -25.32
CA LEU A 216 4.21 11.53 -24.78
C LEU A 216 3.76 10.19 -25.37
N ASN A 217 4.72 9.33 -25.72
CA ASN A 217 4.44 7.94 -26.06
C ASN A 217 4.23 7.10 -24.79
N GLU A 218 3.78 5.85 -24.95
CA GLU A 218 3.43 4.95 -23.83
C GLU A 218 4.62 4.72 -22.87
N ASN A 219 5.82 4.58 -23.38
CA ASN A 219 7.03 4.37 -22.54
C ASN A 219 7.38 5.61 -21.74
N GLU A 220 7.23 6.79 -22.32
CA GLU A 220 7.46 8.06 -21.62
C GLU A 220 6.41 8.29 -20.52
N ILE A 221 5.17 7.90 -20.80
CA ILE A 221 4.08 7.92 -19.81
C ILE A 221 4.39 6.98 -18.65
N GLU A 222 4.79 5.71 -18.93
CA GLU A 222 5.19 4.74 -17.91
C GLU A 222 6.35 5.27 -17.05
N ASP A 223 7.38 5.84 -17.68
CA ASP A 223 8.51 6.43 -16.96
C ASP A 223 8.09 7.58 -16.03
N LYS A 224 7.22 8.47 -16.49
CA LYS A 224 6.71 9.58 -15.70
C LYS A 224 5.86 9.10 -14.51
N ILE A 225 5.02 8.09 -14.71
CA ILE A 225 4.24 7.47 -13.64
C ILE A 225 5.16 6.79 -12.63
N ASN A 226 6.18 6.05 -13.09
CA ASN A 226 7.16 5.42 -12.22
C ASN A 226 7.94 6.47 -11.42
N GLU A 227 8.34 7.58 -12.05
CA GLU A 227 9.02 8.69 -11.37
C GLU A 227 8.16 9.32 -10.27
N ILE A 228 6.87 9.57 -10.54
CA ILE A 228 5.91 10.07 -9.55
C ILE A 228 5.78 9.11 -8.37
N ASN A 229 5.81 7.80 -8.63
CA ASN A 229 5.76 6.76 -7.62
C ASN A 229 7.11 6.53 -6.90
N GLY A 230 8.13 7.32 -7.23
CA GLY A 230 9.44 7.23 -6.60
C GLY A 230 10.34 6.12 -7.14
N PHE A 231 10.16 5.73 -8.41
CA PHE A 231 11.01 4.78 -9.12
C PHE A 231 11.65 5.46 -10.33
N TYR A 232 12.94 5.74 -10.27
CA TYR A 232 13.67 6.31 -11.40
C TYR A 232 15.16 6.03 -11.34
N ILE A 233 15.81 6.07 -12.50
CA ILE A 233 17.25 6.11 -12.66
C ILE A 233 17.59 7.36 -13.48
N LYS A 234 18.43 8.22 -12.94
CA LYS A 234 18.80 9.50 -13.56
C LYS A 234 20.27 9.81 -13.42
N LYS A 235 20.82 10.41 -14.45
CA LYS A 235 22.17 10.99 -14.41
C LYS A 235 22.13 12.29 -13.61
N LEU A 236 22.88 12.36 -12.52
CA LEU A 236 23.03 13.58 -11.71
C LEU A 236 24.18 14.45 -12.19
N THR A 237 25.30 13.83 -12.53
CA THR A 237 26.48 14.48 -13.08
C THR A 237 27.01 13.63 -14.25
N PRO A 238 28.00 14.08 -15.04
CA PRO A 238 28.63 13.24 -16.05
C PRO A 238 29.11 11.88 -15.55
N LYS A 239 29.46 11.78 -14.25
CA LYS A 239 30.03 10.58 -13.62
C LYS A 239 29.08 9.87 -12.63
N THR A 240 28.01 10.53 -12.19
CA THR A 240 27.17 10.04 -11.09
C THR A 240 25.75 9.76 -11.56
N THR A 241 25.23 8.58 -11.27
CA THR A 241 23.84 8.18 -11.48
C THR A 241 23.15 7.93 -10.16
N ILE A 242 21.90 8.39 -10.03
CA ILE A 242 21.03 8.10 -8.90
C ILE A 242 19.96 7.08 -9.30
N ILE A 243 19.71 6.13 -8.42
CA ILE A 243 18.64 5.16 -8.49
C ILE A 243 17.73 5.40 -7.30
N LYS A 244 16.47 5.75 -7.53
CA LYS A 244 15.44 5.85 -6.48
C LYS A 244 14.56 4.61 -6.52
N MET A 245 14.35 3.98 -5.35
CA MET A 245 13.45 2.84 -5.16
C MET A 245 12.62 3.05 -3.89
N GLN A 246 11.39 3.50 -4.07
CA GLN A 246 10.50 3.90 -2.98
C GLN A 246 9.98 2.73 -2.17
N TYR A 247 9.73 1.56 -2.80
CA TYR A 247 9.17 0.37 -2.16
C TYR A 247 9.82 -0.90 -2.69
N PHE A 248 9.95 -1.92 -1.84
CA PHE A 248 10.38 -3.28 -2.22
C PHE A 248 9.24 -4.28 -2.15
N SER A 249 8.00 -3.83 -2.33
CA SER A 249 6.85 -4.73 -2.37
C SER A 249 6.85 -5.57 -3.66
N TYR A 250 6.27 -6.77 -3.61
CA TYR A 250 6.17 -7.69 -4.76
C TYR A 250 5.55 -7.05 -5.99
N MET A 251 4.59 -6.15 -5.83
CA MET A 251 3.93 -5.46 -6.93
C MET A 251 4.88 -4.57 -7.76
N PHE A 252 5.99 -4.12 -7.19
CA PHE A 252 6.96 -3.25 -7.88
C PHE A 252 8.20 -3.98 -8.38
N VAL A 253 8.35 -5.28 -8.15
CA VAL A 253 9.51 -6.06 -8.62
C VAL A 253 9.71 -5.89 -10.13
N ASN A 254 8.66 -6.13 -10.92
CA ASN A 254 8.73 -6.00 -12.37
C ASN A 254 9.03 -4.55 -12.83
N THR A 255 8.49 -3.54 -12.14
CA THR A 255 8.79 -2.12 -12.40
C THR A 255 10.28 -1.83 -12.20
N ILE A 256 10.84 -2.30 -11.08
CA ILE A 256 12.27 -2.12 -10.76
C ILE A 256 13.15 -2.86 -11.77
N GLU A 257 12.83 -4.11 -12.11
CA GLU A 257 13.59 -4.90 -13.09
C GLU A 257 13.61 -4.24 -14.46
N LYS A 258 12.46 -3.82 -14.98
CA LYS A 258 12.37 -3.08 -16.26
C LYS A 258 13.15 -1.77 -16.22
N MET A 259 13.06 -1.03 -15.12
CA MET A 259 13.78 0.24 -14.93
C MET A 259 15.31 0.02 -14.99
N ILE A 260 15.82 -1.01 -14.32
CA ILE A 260 17.25 -1.35 -14.34
C ILE A 260 17.68 -1.78 -15.74
N GLU A 261 16.94 -2.67 -16.39
CA GLU A 261 17.25 -3.16 -17.73
C GLU A 261 17.27 -2.04 -18.76
N LYS A 262 16.27 -1.16 -18.75
CA LYS A 262 16.19 0.01 -19.63
C LYS A 262 17.38 0.95 -19.47
N ASN A 263 17.94 1.06 -18.26
CA ASN A 263 19.03 1.97 -17.94
C ASN A 263 20.39 1.27 -17.79
N LYS A 264 20.52 0.02 -18.28
CA LYS A 264 21.72 -0.79 -18.14
C LYS A 264 22.99 -0.05 -18.59
N ASN A 265 22.98 0.54 -19.78
CA ASN A 265 24.11 1.31 -20.30
C ASN A 265 24.48 2.49 -19.41
N LEU A 266 23.52 3.18 -18.82
CA LEU A 266 23.76 4.29 -17.90
C LEU A 266 24.43 3.80 -16.63
N LEU A 267 23.97 2.67 -16.08
CA LEU A 267 24.52 2.06 -14.87
C LEU A 267 25.95 1.57 -15.08
N GLU A 268 26.22 0.86 -16.19
CA GLU A 268 27.54 0.31 -16.52
C GLU A 268 28.60 1.38 -16.82
N ASN A 269 28.18 2.55 -17.30
CA ASN A 269 29.07 3.66 -17.62
C ASN A 269 29.14 4.72 -16.52
N SER A 270 28.56 4.49 -15.36
CA SER A 270 28.59 5.41 -14.23
C SER A 270 29.78 5.10 -13.33
N GLU A 271 30.60 6.12 -13.03
CA GLU A 271 31.71 5.98 -12.08
C GLU A 271 31.21 5.87 -10.63
N PHE A 272 30.09 6.55 -10.32
CA PHE A 272 29.46 6.55 -8.99
C PHE A 272 27.97 6.28 -9.10
N LEU A 273 27.46 5.41 -8.20
CA LEU A 273 26.03 5.15 -8.05
C LEU A 273 25.55 5.62 -6.68
N ILE A 274 24.44 6.34 -6.67
CA ILE A 274 23.71 6.70 -5.45
C ILE A 274 22.44 5.87 -5.43
N ILE A 275 22.27 5.04 -4.39
CA ILE A 275 21.07 4.26 -4.17
C ILE A 275 20.20 4.98 -3.13
N ASP A 276 19.13 5.60 -3.59
CA ASP A 276 18.20 6.33 -2.72
C ASP A 276 17.04 5.43 -2.30
N VAL A 277 17.12 4.96 -1.07
CA VAL A 277 16.06 4.14 -0.40
C VAL A 277 15.44 4.90 0.77
N ARG A 278 15.57 6.21 0.81
CA ARG A 278 14.87 7.01 1.82
C ARG A 278 13.37 6.79 1.68
N ASP A 279 12.70 6.61 2.82
CA ASP A 279 11.28 6.27 2.94
C ASP A 279 10.89 4.87 2.43
N ASN A 280 11.87 4.03 2.02
CA ASN A 280 11.62 2.65 1.68
C ASN A 280 11.44 1.82 2.96
N GLY A 281 10.26 1.28 3.17
CA GLY A 281 9.91 0.46 4.33
C GLY A 281 10.38 -0.99 4.26
N GLY A 282 11.11 -1.39 3.20
CA GLY A 282 11.49 -2.78 2.94
C GLY A 282 10.47 -3.53 2.08
N GLY A 283 10.51 -4.85 2.15
CA GLY A 283 9.63 -5.76 1.40
C GLY A 283 10.35 -7.04 1.01
N THR A 284 10.28 -7.42 -0.26
CA THR A 284 10.92 -8.63 -0.78
C THR A 284 12.34 -8.38 -1.28
N ASP A 285 13.23 -9.33 -1.01
CA ASP A 285 14.62 -9.32 -1.52
C ASP A 285 14.67 -9.42 -3.05
N ASN A 286 13.65 -9.96 -3.69
CA ASN A 286 13.55 -10.02 -5.15
C ASN A 286 13.62 -8.63 -5.80
N ALA A 287 13.16 -7.59 -5.10
CA ALA A 287 13.09 -6.24 -5.65
C ALA A 287 14.46 -5.62 -5.95
N TYR A 288 15.52 -6.03 -5.26
CA TYR A 288 16.86 -5.48 -5.49
C TYR A 288 17.86 -6.46 -6.14
N GLN A 289 17.44 -7.67 -6.50
CA GLN A 289 18.35 -8.67 -7.10
C GLN A 289 19.05 -8.17 -8.35
N LYS A 290 18.34 -7.48 -9.24
CA LYS A 290 18.90 -6.95 -10.49
C LYS A 290 19.91 -5.82 -10.30
N ILE A 291 19.89 -5.12 -9.15
CA ILE A 291 20.86 -4.05 -8.87
C ILE A 291 22.15 -4.57 -8.21
N LEU A 292 22.11 -5.76 -7.60
CA LEU A 292 23.27 -6.33 -6.89
C LEU A 292 24.54 -6.38 -7.74
N PRO A 293 24.52 -6.77 -9.03
CA PRO A 293 25.73 -6.80 -9.85
C PRO A 293 26.46 -5.45 -9.96
N TYR A 294 25.76 -4.34 -9.79
CA TYR A 294 26.34 -3.00 -9.82
C TYR A 294 26.84 -2.53 -8.45
N LEU A 295 26.45 -3.20 -7.37
CA LEU A 295 26.80 -2.86 -5.98
C LEU A 295 27.92 -3.73 -5.43
N VAL A 296 27.94 -5.01 -5.83
CA VAL A 296 28.88 -6.01 -5.34
C VAL A 296 30.14 -5.98 -6.20
N THR A 297 31.07 -5.09 -5.87
CA THR A 297 32.36 -4.96 -6.58
C THR A 297 33.46 -5.85 -5.97
N ASN A 298 33.23 -6.39 -4.78
CA ASN A 298 34.10 -7.32 -4.06
C ASN A 298 33.28 -8.41 -3.43
N SER A 299 33.92 -9.53 -3.09
CA SER A 299 33.25 -10.63 -2.36
C SER A 299 32.65 -10.14 -1.05
N ILE A 300 31.37 -10.41 -0.83
CA ILE A 300 30.67 -10.10 0.41
C ILE A 300 30.36 -11.37 1.19
N ARG A 301 30.51 -11.27 2.51
CA ARG A 301 30.11 -12.35 3.43
C ARG A 301 28.64 -12.19 3.76
N ASN A 302 27.84 -13.18 3.38
CA ASN A 302 26.46 -13.27 3.82
C ASN A 302 26.38 -13.99 5.18
N VAL A 303 25.83 -13.32 6.18
CA VAL A 303 25.56 -13.91 7.49
C VAL A 303 24.17 -14.51 7.44
N GLY A 304 24.05 -15.81 7.78
CA GLY A 304 22.77 -16.49 7.86
C GLY A 304 21.91 -15.95 8.99
N VAL A 305 20.64 -16.32 8.97
CA VAL A 305 19.66 -15.99 10.00
C VAL A 305 19.17 -17.25 10.68
N GLU A 306 18.81 -17.14 11.96
CA GLU A 306 18.10 -18.17 12.69
C GLU A 306 16.61 -17.82 12.74
N TYR A 307 15.78 -18.84 12.66
CA TYR A 307 14.32 -18.72 12.68
C TYR A 307 13.78 -19.30 13.98
N LEU A 308 12.98 -18.55 14.70
CA LEU A 308 12.23 -19.10 15.84
C LEU A 308 11.15 -20.04 15.29
N ALA A 309 11.22 -21.33 15.65
CA ALA A 309 10.25 -22.35 15.23
C ALA A 309 8.90 -22.14 15.93
N SER A 310 8.24 -21.02 15.65
CA SER A 310 6.96 -20.63 16.24
C SER A 310 5.77 -21.33 15.57
N PRO A 311 4.62 -21.47 16.27
CA PRO A 311 3.40 -22.01 15.68
C PRO A 311 2.96 -21.28 14.43
N THR A 312 3.04 -19.94 14.42
CA THR A 312 2.69 -19.14 13.24
C THR A 312 3.64 -19.40 12.08
N LEU A 313 4.96 -19.46 12.29
CA LEU A 313 5.90 -19.73 11.21
C LEU A 313 5.63 -21.10 10.57
N ILE A 314 5.38 -22.13 11.41
CA ILE A 314 5.06 -23.47 10.93
C ILE A 314 3.79 -23.43 10.06
N SER A 315 2.69 -22.86 10.57
CA SER A 315 1.41 -22.84 9.86
C SER A 315 1.45 -22.01 8.58
N THR A 316 2.14 -20.87 8.58
CA THR A 316 2.27 -20.04 7.37
C THR A 316 3.13 -20.74 6.32
N THR A 317 4.19 -21.45 6.72
CA THR A 317 5.02 -22.24 5.79
C THR A 317 4.21 -23.40 5.19
N GLU A 318 3.40 -24.09 5.99
CA GLU A 318 2.50 -25.15 5.51
C GLU A 318 1.46 -24.61 4.52
N ASN A 319 0.82 -23.48 4.84
CA ASN A 319 -0.18 -22.84 3.97
C ASN A 319 0.43 -22.41 2.65
N TYR A 320 1.64 -21.84 2.67
CA TYR A 320 2.36 -21.46 1.47
C TYR A 320 2.66 -22.69 0.59
N MET A 321 3.18 -23.76 1.18
CA MET A 321 3.43 -25.02 0.48
C MET A 321 2.16 -25.60 -0.15
N GLN A 322 1.02 -25.56 0.56
CA GLN A 322 -0.27 -26.01 0.00
C GLN A 322 -0.70 -25.14 -1.21
N GLY A 323 -0.41 -23.85 -1.19
CA GLY A 323 -0.61 -22.97 -2.33
C GLY A 323 0.19 -23.40 -3.56
N LEU A 324 1.47 -23.77 -3.38
CA LEU A 324 2.36 -24.23 -4.45
C LEU A 324 1.96 -25.59 -5.03
N LYS A 325 1.34 -26.46 -4.22
CA LYS A 325 0.84 -27.77 -4.65
C LYS A 325 -0.25 -27.69 -5.72
N LYS A 326 -0.87 -26.54 -5.94
CA LYS A 326 -1.83 -26.32 -7.03
C LYS A 326 -1.17 -26.46 -8.43
N ASP A 327 0.15 -26.19 -8.52
CA ASP A 327 0.97 -26.45 -9.69
C ASP A 327 2.25 -27.17 -9.26
N SER A 328 2.10 -28.41 -8.84
CA SER A 328 3.17 -29.22 -8.24
C SER A 328 4.31 -29.56 -9.21
N ILE A 329 4.05 -29.58 -10.51
CA ILE A 329 5.08 -29.86 -11.52
C ILE A 329 6.05 -28.69 -11.60
N LYS A 330 5.53 -27.47 -11.72
CA LYS A 330 6.32 -26.24 -11.79
C LYS A 330 7.10 -25.98 -10.51
N ASN A 331 6.49 -26.25 -9.36
CA ASN A 331 7.02 -25.88 -8.05
C ASN A 331 7.68 -27.06 -7.29
N LYS A 332 7.99 -28.15 -7.97
CA LYS A 332 8.48 -29.41 -7.36
C LYS A 332 9.68 -29.21 -6.42
N SER A 333 10.70 -28.50 -6.87
CA SER A 333 11.92 -28.26 -6.09
C SER A 333 11.63 -27.49 -4.80
N GLU A 334 10.83 -26.42 -4.92
CA GLU A 334 10.47 -25.57 -3.79
C GLU A 334 9.59 -26.31 -2.77
N ILE A 335 8.67 -27.14 -3.22
CA ILE A 335 7.84 -27.97 -2.36
C ILE A 335 8.72 -28.92 -1.52
N VAL A 336 9.69 -29.60 -2.13
CA VAL A 336 10.63 -30.51 -1.41
C VAL A 336 11.43 -29.77 -0.35
N ASP A 337 11.91 -28.56 -0.67
CA ASP A 337 12.66 -27.75 0.28
C ASP A 337 11.78 -27.26 1.44
N LEU A 338 10.54 -26.90 1.17
CA LEU A 338 9.59 -26.49 2.21
C LEU A 338 9.19 -27.66 3.11
N GLU A 339 9.02 -28.88 2.57
CA GLU A 339 8.74 -30.07 3.36
C GLU A 339 9.85 -30.30 4.39
N LYS A 340 11.12 -30.24 3.98
CA LYS A 340 12.27 -30.36 4.89
C LYS A 340 12.29 -29.25 5.96
N ARG A 341 12.01 -28.00 5.55
CA ARG A 341 11.96 -26.87 6.51
C ARG A 341 10.86 -27.04 7.54
N ILE A 342 9.67 -27.50 7.11
CA ILE A 342 8.55 -27.78 8.02
C ILE A 342 8.91 -28.89 9.02
N GLU A 343 9.58 -29.96 8.59
CA GLU A 343 10.06 -31.03 9.49
C GLU A 343 11.02 -30.48 10.54
N ILE A 344 12.03 -29.68 10.14
CA ILE A 344 12.97 -29.04 11.05
C ILE A 344 12.25 -28.12 12.05
N LEU A 345 11.33 -27.29 11.58
CA LEU A 345 10.56 -26.40 12.45
C LEU A 345 9.72 -27.18 13.46
N LYS A 346 9.01 -28.22 13.02
CA LYS A 346 8.17 -29.05 13.88
C LYS A 346 8.98 -29.80 14.97
N ALA A 347 10.17 -30.28 14.61
CA ALA A 347 11.07 -30.97 15.53
C ALA A 347 11.70 -30.03 16.57
N ASN A 348 11.72 -28.71 16.31
CA ASN A 348 12.38 -27.71 17.15
C ASN A 348 11.45 -26.61 17.66
N ARG A 349 10.17 -26.91 17.89
CA ARG A 349 9.19 -25.91 18.35
C ARG A 349 9.70 -25.11 19.54
N GLY A 350 9.56 -23.77 19.45
CA GLY A 350 10.00 -22.81 20.46
C GLY A 350 11.51 -22.58 20.53
N LYS A 351 12.29 -23.19 19.61
CA LYS A 351 13.75 -23.03 19.54
C LYS A 351 14.14 -22.31 18.25
N TYR A 352 15.33 -21.70 18.24
CA TYR A 352 15.91 -21.16 17.04
C TYR A 352 16.52 -22.25 16.17
N VAL A 353 16.29 -22.19 14.87
CA VAL A 353 16.81 -23.12 13.87
C VAL A 353 17.47 -22.38 12.72
N ASN A 354 18.57 -22.94 12.23
CA ASN A 354 19.29 -22.46 11.06
C ASN A 354 19.16 -23.49 9.92
N TYR A 355 18.43 -23.15 8.87
CA TYR A 355 18.26 -24.06 7.71
C TYR A 355 19.55 -24.30 6.93
N ASN A 356 20.47 -23.35 6.97
CA ASN A 356 21.71 -23.39 6.19
C ASN A 356 22.86 -24.11 6.93
N GLN A 357 22.60 -24.69 8.09
CA GLN A 357 23.59 -25.45 8.88
C GLN A 357 24.93 -24.69 9.05
N ASN A 358 24.86 -23.39 9.37
CA ASN A 358 26.02 -22.53 9.57
C ASN A 358 26.93 -22.37 8.33
N LYS A 359 26.46 -22.66 7.13
CA LYS A 359 27.23 -22.39 5.91
C LYS A 359 27.40 -20.87 5.73
N ILE A 360 28.64 -20.44 5.62
CA ILE A 360 28.97 -19.07 5.23
C ILE A 360 28.96 -19.06 3.70
N ASN A 361 28.04 -18.32 3.11
CA ASN A 361 28.03 -18.10 1.68
C ASN A 361 28.85 -16.84 1.37
N ILE A 362 29.81 -16.97 0.49
CA ILE A 362 30.57 -15.85 -0.06
C ILE A 362 30.05 -15.67 -1.50
N SER A 363 29.40 -14.55 -1.79
CA SER A 363 29.03 -14.18 -3.13
C SER A 363 30.12 -13.29 -3.72
N SER A 364 30.57 -13.63 -4.90
CA SER A 364 31.54 -12.87 -5.72
C SER A 364 30.85 -12.27 -6.92
#